data_4158500022968ebb24cf9f97f726806d
#
_entry.id   4158500022968ebb24cf9f97f726806d
#
_cell.length_a   1.000
_cell.length_b   1.000
_cell.length_c   1.000
_cell.angle_alpha   90.00
_cell.angle_beta   90.00
_cell.angle_gamma   90.00
#
_symmetry.space_group_name_H-M   'P 1'
#
loop_
_entity.id
_entity.type
_entity.pdbx_description
1 polymer ?
#
loop_
_entity_poly.entity_id
_entity_poly.type
_entity_poly.pdbx_seq_one_letter_code
_entity_poly.pdbx_strand_id
1 'polypeptide(L)'
;ARRQHNRTSTHSNALSRNMAASLSEHELIKTTFPTAKELRRFAEPLITKSKSDSVANRRLAFSRLRDDAAVGKLFAELGPRYQERPGGYLRILKCGYRPGDKAPMAYVELVDRPEPVMEEDAD
;
A
#
# COMPACT_ATOMS: atom_id res chain seq x y z
N ALA A 1 -2.08 -26.58 -10.74
CA ALA A 1 -1.20 -25.52 -10.26
C ALA A 1 -1.37 -24.25 -11.08
N ARG A 2 -1.28 -24.38 -12.38
CA ARG A 2 -1.38 -23.20 -13.21
C ARG A 2 -2.76 -22.58 -13.19
N ARG A 3 -3.77 -23.40 -13.15
CA ARG A 3 -5.14 -22.95 -13.10
C ARG A 3 -5.45 -22.28 -11.79
N GLN A 4 -4.98 -22.86 -10.71
CA GLN A 4 -5.09 -22.25 -9.41
C GLN A 4 -4.37 -20.92 -9.35
N HIS A 5 -3.25 -20.88 -10.02
CA HIS A 5 -2.44 -19.67 -10.06
C HIS A 5 -3.21 -18.53 -10.71
N ASN A 6 -3.89 -18.78 -11.82
CA ASN A 6 -4.65 -17.76 -12.50
C ASN A 6 -5.81 -17.26 -11.65
N ARG A 7 -6.50 -18.16 -11.00
CA ARG A 7 -7.59 -17.80 -10.10
C ARG A 7 -7.08 -17.01 -8.92
N THR A 8 -5.96 -17.46 -8.35
CA THR A 8 -5.33 -16.79 -7.25
C THR A 8 -4.86 -15.41 -7.66
N SER A 9 -4.41 -15.27 -8.87
CA SER A 9 -3.96 -14.00 -9.41
C SER A 9 -5.07 -12.96 -9.41
N THR A 10 -6.26 -13.34 -9.86
CA THR A 10 -7.40 -12.43 -9.88
C THR A 10 -7.79 -12.02 -8.47
N HIS A 11 -7.82 -13.01 -7.57
CA HIS A 11 -8.13 -12.76 -6.17
C HIS A 11 -7.09 -11.85 -5.52
N SER A 12 -5.81 -12.12 -5.83
CA SER A 12 -4.71 -11.32 -5.28
C SER A 12 -4.78 -9.88 -5.74
N ASN A 13 -5.17 -9.65 -7.00
CA ASN A 13 -5.27 -8.29 -7.50
C ASN A 13 -6.37 -7.52 -6.79
N ALA A 14 -7.52 -8.17 -6.55
CA ALA A 14 -8.60 -7.51 -5.83
C ALA A 14 -8.18 -7.21 -4.40
N LEU A 15 -7.53 -8.16 -3.74
CA LEU A 15 -7.07 -7.97 -2.38
C LEU A 15 -6.01 -6.87 -2.33
N SER A 16 -5.04 -6.90 -3.23
CA SER A 16 -3.99 -5.89 -3.26
C SER A 16 -4.56 -4.50 -3.50
N ARG A 17 -5.55 -4.39 -4.37
CA ARG A 17 -6.19 -3.11 -4.64
C ARG A 17 -6.85 -2.56 -3.39
N ASN A 18 -7.60 -3.40 -2.67
CA ASN A 18 -8.26 -2.98 -1.44
C ASN A 18 -7.26 -2.62 -0.36
N MET A 19 -6.19 -3.41 -0.24
CA MET A 19 -5.16 -3.15 0.75
C MET A 19 -4.39 -1.88 0.41
N ALA A 20 -4.14 -1.62 -0.87
CA ALA A 20 -3.44 -0.41 -1.26
C ALA A 20 -4.25 0.83 -0.95
N ALA A 21 -5.57 0.78 -1.15
CA ALA A 21 -6.43 1.90 -0.79
C ALA A 21 -6.41 2.13 0.71
N SER A 22 -6.46 1.05 1.48
CA SER A 22 -6.41 1.14 2.94
C SER A 22 -5.06 1.68 3.41
N LEU A 23 -3.98 1.21 2.82
CA LEU A 23 -2.65 1.70 3.17
C LEU A 23 -2.50 3.18 2.83
N SER A 24 -3.05 3.60 1.70
CA SER A 24 -3.02 5.01 1.32
C SER A 24 -3.75 5.87 2.36
N GLU A 25 -4.86 5.38 2.87
CA GLU A 25 -5.64 6.13 3.84
C GLU A 25 -4.99 6.16 5.22
N HIS A 26 -4.58 5.01 5.72
CA HIS A 26 -4.11 4.87 7.10
C HIS A 26 -2.60 4.93 7.25
N GLU A 27 -1.87 4.70 6.17
CA GLU A 27 -0.40 4.71 6.10
C GLU A 27 0.28 3.63 6.94
N LEU A 28 -0.49 2.84 7.67
CA LEU A 28 0.00 1.70 8.44
C LEU A 28 -1.13 0.70 8.54
N ILE A 29 -0.89 -0.52 8.07
CA ILE A 29 -1.89 -1.58 8.16
C ILE A 29 -1.21 -2.87 8.60
N LYS A 30 -2.01 -3.82 9.07
CA LYS A 30 -1.52 -5.13 9.49
C LYS A 30 -2.16 -6.19 8.61
N THR A 31 -1.36 -7.11 8.10
CA THR A 31 -1.84 -8.17 7.24
C THR A 31 -0.91 -9.36 7.34
N THR A 32 -1.19 -10.43 6.60
CA THR A 32 -0.25 -11.55 6.58
C THR A 32 1.02 -11.15 5.84
N PHE A 33 2.12 -11.80 6.20
CA PHE A 33 3.40 -11.49 5.57
C PHE A 33 3.39 -11.72 4.06
N PRO A 34 2.84 -12.84 3.55
CA PRO A 34 2.76 -13.02 2.10
C PRO A 34 1.92 -11.96 1.40
N THR A 35 0.82 -11.54 2.02
CA THR A 35 -0.02 -10.50 1.46
C THR A 35 0.73 -9.17 1.44
N ALA A 36 1.51 -8.89 2.48
CA ALA A 36 2.32 -7.68 2.54
C ALA A 36 3.29 -7.61 1.37
N LYS A 37 3.92 -8.73 1.03
CA LYS A 37 4.87 -8.77 -0.07
C LYS A 37 4.17 -8.53 -1.42
N GLU A 38 2.98 -9.10 -1.60
CA GLU A 38 2.20 -8.86 -2.81
C GLU A 38 1.78 -7.40 -2.89
N LEU A 39 1.36 -6.84 -1.77
CA LEU A 39 0.98 -5.44 -1.72
C LEU A 39 2.13 -4.53 -2.14
N ARG A 40 3.33 -4.83 -1.69
CA ARG A 40 4.51 -4.03 -2.07
C ARG A 40 4.70 -4.05 -3.59
N ARG A 41 4.60 -5.21 -4.20
CA ARG A 41 4.75 -5.32 -5.66
C ARG A 41 3.68 -4.53 -6.40
N PHE A 42 2.50 -4.44 -5.82
CA PHE A 42 1.39 -3.72 -6.42
C PHE A 42 1.55 -2.21 -6.22
N ALA A 43 1.92 -1.78 -5.04
CA ALA A 43 1.88 -0.37 -4.66
C ALA A 43 3.11 0.41 -5.08
N GLU A 44 4.30 -0.21 -5.04
CA GLU A 44 5.53 0.52 -5.33
C GLU A 44 5.52 1.17 -6.72
N PRO A 45 5.15 0.44 -7.80
CA PRO A 45 5.13 1.08 -9.11
C PRO A 45 4.13 2.23 -9.20
N LEU A 46 3.02 2.14 -8.47
CA LEU A 46 2.03 3.20 -8.50
C LEU A 46 2.56 4.48 -7.85
N ILE A 47 3.29 4.32 -6.75
CA ILE A 47 3.89 5.48 -6.10
C ILE A 47 4.93 6.11 -7.01
N THR A 48 5.73 5.30 -7.69
CA THR A 48 6.70 5.82 -8.64
C THR A 48 6.00 6.63 -9.74
N LYS A 49 4.89 6.12 -10.27
CA LYS A 49 4.12 6.84 -11.29
C LYS A 49 3.59 8.15 -10.77
N SER A 50 3.22 8.20 -9.50
CA SER A 50 2.60 9.39 -8.92
C SER A 50 3.57 10.56 -8.76
N LYS A 51 4.85 10.31 -8.95
CA LYS A 51 5.83 11.39 -8.90
C LYS A 51 5.69 12.36 -10.07
N SER A 52 5.05 11.91 -11.14
CA SER A 52 4.78 12.74 -12.29
C SER A 52 3.27 12.83 -12.46
N ASP A 53 2.70 13.97 -12.10
CA ASP A 53 1.25 14.15 -12.14
C ASP A 53 0.81 14.51 -13.56
N SER A 54 0.11 13.58 -14.17
CA SER A 54 -0.45 13.78 -15.50
C SER A 54 -1.78 13.05 -15.59
N VAL A 55 -2.58 13.46 -16.54
CA VAL A 55 -3.87 12.80 -16.76
C VAL A 55 -3.66 11.31 -17.04
N ALA A 56 -2.68 10.99 -17.87
CA ALA A 56 -2.40 9.60 -18.22
C ALA A 56 -2.01 8.80 -16.98
N ASN A 57 -1.14 9.36 -16.13
CA ASN A 57 -0.71 8.65 -14.92
C ASN A 57 -1.84 8.50 -13.93
N ARG A 58 -2.70 9.51 -13.80
CA ARG A 58 -3.86 9.41 -12.91
C ARG A 58 -4.85 8.37 -13.40
N ARG A 59 -5.05 8.29 -14.71
CA ARG A 59 -5.95 7.28 -15.28
C ARG A 59 -5.40 5.88 -15.05
N LEU A 60 -4.10 5.70 -15.22
CA LEU A 60 -3.47 4.41 -14.96
C LEU A 60 -3.64 4.02 -13.49
N ALA A 61 -3.36 4.95 -12.58
CA ALA A 61 -3.51 4.67 -11.16
C ALA A 61 -4.94 4.32 -10.82
N PHE A 62 -5.91 5.05 -11.37
CA PHE A 62 -7.30 4.74 -11.10
C PHE A 62 -7.70 3.38 -11.65
N SER A 63 -7.19 3.01 -12.84
CA SER A 63 -7.52 1.71 -13.41
C SER A 63 -7.07 0.57 -12.50
N ARG A 64 -6.04 0.80 -11.71
CA ARG A 64 -5.53 -0.21 -10.80
C ARG A 64 -6.13 -0.14 -9.41
N LEU A 65 -6.30 1.08 -8.87
CA LEU A 65 -6.80 1.26 -7.51
C LEU A 65 -8.32 1.27 -7.42
N ARG A 66 -8.98 1.81 -8.44
CA ARG A 66 -10.43 1.92 -8.47
C ARG A 66 -11.00 2.66 -7.28
N ASP A 67 -10.29 3.69 -6.83
CA ASP A 67 -10.65 4.44 -5.63
C ASP A 67 -10.15 5.87 -5.81
N ASP A 68 -11.08 6.81 -5.95
CA ASP A 68 -10.75 8.20 -6.21
C ASP A 68 -9.96 8.83 -5.08
N ALA A 69 -10.32 8.53 -3.84
CA ALA A 69 -9.62 9.09 -2.69
C ALA A 69 -8.17 8.62 -2.64
N ALA A 70 -7.96 7.33 -2.93
CA ALA A 70 -6.60 6.77 -2.95
C ALA A 70 -5.77 7.41 -4.05
N VAL A 71 -6.34 7.57 -5.24
CA VAL A 71 -5.63 8.21 -6.34
C VAL A 71 -5.33 9.66 -5.99
N GLY A 72 -6.28 10.36 -5.39
CA GLY A 72 -6.07 11.73 -4.97
C GLY A 72 -4.90 11.86 -4.01
N LYS A 73 -4.88 11.03 -2.98
CA LYS A 73 -3.79 11.08 -2.01
C LYS A 73 -2.46 10.68 -2.63
N LEU A 74 -2.50 9.70 -3.52
CA LEU A 74 -1.29 9.24 -4.20
C LEU A 74 -0.59 10.40 -4.90
N PHE A 75 -1.32 11.20 -5.66
CA PHE A 75 -0.72 12.28 -6.44
C PHE A 75 -0.53 13.56 -5.63
N ALA A 76 -1.41 13.82 -4.66
CA ALA A 76 -1.32 15.05 -3.89
C ALA A 76 -0.28 14.96 -2.77
N GLU A 77 -0.11 13.78 -2.18
CA GLU A 77 0.77 13.64 -1.01
C GLU A 77 1.91 12.68 -1.20
N LEU A 78 1.62 11.45 -1.67
CA LEU A 78 2.66 10.42 -1.70
C LEU A 78 3.70 10.67 -2.78
N GLY A 79 3.26 11.08 -3.98
CA GLY A 79 4.19 11.42 -5.03
C GLY A 79 5.18 12.49 -4.59
N PRO A 80 4.70 13.62 -4.11
CA PRO A 80 5.60 14.66 -3.58
C PRO A 80 6.47 14.20 -2.42
N ARG A 81 5.90 13.42 -1.51
CA ARG A 81 6.66 12.94 -0.35
C ARG A 81 7.89 12.14 -0.77
N TYR A 82 7.74 11.32 -1.80
CA TYR A 82 8.79 10.41 -2.21
C TYR A 82 9.54 10.85 -3.46
N GLN A 83 9.41 12.13 -3.81
CA GLN A 83 10.00 12.64 -5.04
C GLN A 83 11.49 12.29 -5.16
N GLU A 84 12.21 12.39 -4.06
CA GLU A 84 13.64 12.14 -4.04
C GLU A 84 14.03 10.71 -3.67
N ARG A 85 13.05 9.87 -3.38
CA ARG A 85 13.34 8.50 -2.97
C ARG A 85 13.23 7.57 -4.19
N PRO A 86 14.29 6.82 -4.51
CA PRO A 86 14.30 6.03 -5.76
C PRO A 86 13.51 4.72 -5.67
N GLY A 87 12.76 4.48 -4.61
CA GLY A 87 12.01 3.26 -4.40
C GLY A 87 11.99 2.95 -2.92
N GLY A 88 11.42 1.78 -2.57
CA GLY A 88 11.38 1.39 -1.17
C GLY A 88 10.48 2.27 -0.35
N TYR A 89 9.27 2.54 -0.86
CA TYR A 89 8.33 3.41 -0.17
C TYR A 89 7.57 2.72 0.95
N LEU A 90 7.56 1.40 0.96
CA LEU A 90 6.87 0.61 1.96
C LEU A 90 7.87 -0.14 2.81
N ARG A 91 7.60 -0.18 4.12
CA ARG A 91 8.39 -0.98 5.05
C ARG A 91 7.53 -2.11 5.57
N ILE A 92 8.05 -3.33 5.56
CA ILE A 92 7.34 -4.51 6.05
C ILE A 92 8.03 -5.00 7.30
N LEU A 93 7.29 -5.08 8.41
CA LEU A 93 7.83 -5.49 9.70
C LEU A 93 7.07 -6.72 10.17
N LYS A 94 7.75 -7.86 10.27
CA LYS A 94 7.13 -9.07 10.77
C LYS A 94 6.72 -8.89 12.23
N CYS A 95 5.55 -9.39 12.59
CA CYS A 95 5.02 -9.16 13.93
C CYS A 95 4.32 -10.38 14.52
N GLY A 96 4.88 -11.56 14.33
CA GLY A 96 4.38 -12.75 14.99
C GLY A 96 3.39 -13.51 14.15
N TYR A 97 2.50 -14.21 14.82
CA TYR A 97 1.56 -15.14 14.16
C TYR A 97 0.14 -14.82 14.56
N ARG A 98 -0.76 -15.07 13.64
CA ARG A 98 -2.17 -14.82 13.90
C ARG A 98 -2.75 -15.93 14.77
N PRO A 99 -3.50 -15.60 15.83
CA PRO A 99 -4.17 -16.64 16.60
C PRO A 99 -5.13 -17.43 15.71
N GLY A 100 -5.23 -18.68 15.97
CA GLY A 100 -6.11 -19.55 15.19
C GLY A 100 -5.31 -20.31 14.14
N ASP A 101 -5.03 -19.69 13.00
CA ASP A 101 -4.38 -20.41 11.90
C ASP A 101 -2.86 -20.24 11.88
N LYS A 102 -2.32 -19.42 12.80
CA LYS A 102 -0.88 -19.20 12.93
C LYS A 102 -0.21 -18.65 11.68
N ALA A 103 -0.97 -17.91 10.88
CA ALA A 103 -0.39 -17.26 9.71
C ALA A 103 0.63 -16.21 10.15
N PRO A 104 1.78 -16.11 9.48
CA PRO A 104 2.77 -15.07 9.83
C PRO A 104 2.20 -13.70 9.47
N MET A 105 2.27 -12.78 10.41
CA MET A 105 1.71 -11.45 10.26
C MET A 105 2.80 -10.41 10.08
N ALA A 106 2.43 -9.28 9.50
CA ALA A 106 3.35 -8.18 9.30
C ALA A 106 2.60 -6.86 9.30
N TYR A 107 3.29 -5.81 9.75
CA TYR A 107 2.85 -4.44 9.52
C TYR A 107 3.44 -3.97 8.21
N VAL A 108 2.64 -3.23 7.45
CA VAL A 108 3.11 -2.53 6.26
C VAL A 108 2.91 -1.05 6.53
N GLU A 109 3.97 -0.27 6.43
CA GLU A 109 3.85 1.17 6.65
C GLU A 109 4.50 1.94 5.53
N LEU A 110 3.95 3.12 5.28
CA LEU A 110 4.57 4.05 4.34
C LEU A 110 5.74 4.71 5.04
N VAL A 111 6.89 4.69 4.37
CA VAL A 111 8.10 5.30 4.92
C VAL A 111 7.88 6.80 5.06
N ASP A 112 8.45 7.39 6.10
CA ASP A 112 8.33 8.84 6.36
C ASP A 112 6.89 9.29 6.51
N ARG A 113 6.01 8.43 7.01
CA ARG A 113 4.66 8.86 7.28
C ARG A 113 4.65 9.88 8.41
N PRO A 114 3.69 10.81 8.38
CA PRO A 114 3.64 11.84 9.42
C PRO A 114 3.46 11.22 10.79
N GLU A 115 4.12 11.78 11.79
CA GLU A 115 3.95 11.35 13.15
C GLU A 115 2.58 11.77 13.64
N PRO A 116 1.88 10.90 14.36
CA PRO A 116 0.60 11.31 14.93
C PRO A 116 0.81 12.42 15.94
N VAL A 117 -0.11 13.36 15.96
CA VAL A 117 -0.08 14.40 16.99
C VAL A 117 -0.39 13.75 18.31
N MET A 118 0.42 14.05 19.33
CA MET A 118 0.26 13.45 20.65
C MET A 118 -0.69 14.31 21.46
N GLU A 119 -1.91 13.79 21.64
CA GLU A 119 -2.93 14.54 22.36
C GLU A 119 -2.55 14.81 23.81
N GLU A 120 -1.82 13.90 24.39
CA GLU A 120 -1.41 14.05 25.78
C GLU A 120 -0.46 15.20 25.95
N ASP A 121 0.10 15.71 24.88
CA ASP A 121 0.92 16.91 24.99
C ASP A 121 0.10 18.06 25.53
N ALA A 122 -1.19 17.97 25.41
CA ALA A 122 -2.07 18.96 25.95
C ALA A 122 -2.14 18.91 27.47
N ASP A 123 -1.76 17.83 28.05
CA ASP A 123 -1.76 17.73 29.50
C ASP A 123 -0.63 18.53 30.15
#